data_4d2ee836324f5f5dc5748100a026cb19
#
_entry.id   4d2ee836324f5f5dc5748100a026cb19
#
_cell.length_a   1.000
_cell.length_b   1.000
_cell.length_c   1.000
_cell.angle_alpha   90.00
_cell.angle_beta   90.00
_cell.angle_gamma   90.00
#
_symmetry.space_group_name_H-M   'P 1'
#
loop_
_entity.id
_entity.type
_entity.pdbx_description
1 polymer ?
#
loop_
_entity_poly.entity_id
_entity_poly.type
_entity_poly.pdbx_seq_one_letter_code
_entity_poly.pdbx_strand_id
1 'polypeptide(L)'
;MADHNENLKDTLNEEIEHADQKPAEEHYSLNDDRRVKVLSPGMLVTKRFFRNRLAVTGMAILVFMFVFSFIGGLISPYEQDKFFYADKTIRREFAAVIKNTEFRYSSADDSVFGLPAQAQAMLAIQQQKDGFTYRDNRFTLTKEAEDFYSVSVNGQVVGLAYKSVVSPSASDATLSFEFTYQALKAYLTDGADTFTADGKTYTVDESGSVMDGTTEVAYVSPYVVQALMPDVFLSRDFKDKLIDTINAGGEKFTYTDESLIVDEEPATDEEDGTNSAITPDDSQMPDDTPQSATAEYDISFDAATNSWSVLQEQTSRQYDKYSAPSKEHLMGTDGYGMDMLTRLMYGGRVSLMIGFIVIVIETVIGVIFGGIAGYFGGWVDNLIMRVVDIFYCIPSMPIIIILGAAMDAQRVDGWLRMIYLMLILGFLGWAGIARLVRGQILSLREQEFMTATEACGISVSRRIFKHLIPNVIPQLIVNCTMGLGSVIITEATLSFLGLGVKFPFASWGNIISDVNNTHVLTNYWWVWIPAGLLLLLTVLAFNLAGDGLRDAFDPKMKR
;
A
#
# COMPACT_ATOMS: atom_id res chain seq x y z
N MET A 1 -20.81 -17.83 -105.84
CA MET A 1 -20.63 -16.42 -105.40
C MET A 1 -21.91 -15.81 -104.81
N ALA A 2 -23.00 -16.53 -104.73
CA ALA A 2 -24.20 -16.04 -104.07
C ALA A 2 -24.30 -16.39 -102.58
N ASP A 3 -23.80 -17.53 -102.19
CA ASP A 3 -23.85 -18.01 -100.76
C ASP A 3 -22.93 -17.29 -99.80
N HIS A 4 -21.95 -16.55 -100.29
CA HIS A 4 -20.97 -15.87 -99.39
C HIS A 4 -21.48 -14.46 -98.97
N ASN A 5 -22.43 -13.89 -99.68
CA ASN A 5 -23.03 -12.58 -99.40
C ASN A 5 -24.22 -12.61 -98.43
N GLU A 6 -24.87 -13.75 -98.28
CA GLU A 6 -25.95 -13.91 -97.27
C GLU A 6 -25.42 -14.11 -95.90
N ASN A 7 -24.35 -14.95 -95.73
CA ASN A 7 -23.74 -15.12 -94.42
C ASN A 7 -23.06 -13.85 -93.88
N LEU A 8 -22.61 -12.93 -94.79
CA LEU A 8 -22.03 -11.65 -94.32
C LEU A 8 -23.12 -10.64 -93.89
N LYS A 9 -24.32 -10.74 -94.44
CA LYS A 9 -25.46 -9.89 -94.01
C LYS A 9 -26.05 -10.34 -92.67
N ASP A 10 -26.10 -11.65 -92.42
CA ASP A 10 -26.62 -12.19 -91.18
C ASP A 10 -25.65 -11.91 -90.01
N THR A 11 -24.36 -12.03 -90.22
CA THR A 11 -23.31 -11.66 -89.19
C THR A 11 -23.28 -10.14 -88.94
N LEU A 12 -23.54 -9.31 -89.98
CA LEU A 12 -23.61 -7.85 -89.81
C LEU A 12 -24.90 -7.43 -89.09
N ASN A 13 -26.02 -8.11 -89.32
CA ASN A 13 -27.25 -7.85 -88.59
C ASN A 13 -27.21 -8.32 -87.17
N GLU A 14 -26.56 -9.47 -86.84
CA GLU A 14 -26.31 -9.89 -85.43
C GLU A 14 -25.35 -8.95 -84.71
N GLU A 15 -24.28 -8.42 -85.34
CA GLU A 15 -23.44 -7.41 -84.74
C GLU A 15 -24.15 -6.05 -84.53
N ILE A 16 -25.07 -5.68 -85.39
CA ILE A 16 -25.87 -4.46 -85.20
C ILE A 16 -26.94 -4.65 -84.13
N GLU A 17 -27.55 -5.83 -84.02
CA GLU A 17 -28.49 -6.13 -82.93
C GLU A 17 -27.81 -6.23 -81.57
N HIS A 18 -26.55 -6.73 -81.50
CA HIS A 18 -25.73 -6.72 -80.26
C HIS A 18 -25.15 -5.34 -79.95
N ALA A 19 -24.99 -4.44 -80.94
CA ALA A 19 -24.52 -3.08 -80.69
C ALA A 19 -25.58 -2.17 -80.07
N ASP A 20 -26.89 -2.44 -80.37
CA ASP A 20 -27.99 -1.68 -79.74
C ASP A 20 -28.37 -2.14 -78.34
N GLN A 21 -27.77 -3.22 -77.77
CA GLN A 21 -27.95 -3.68 -76.38
C GLN A 21 -26.91 -3.19 -75.42
N LYS A 22 -26.09 -2.19 -75.78
CA LYS A 22 -25.37 -1.46 -74.70
C LYS A 22 -26.42 -0.74 -73.86
N PRO A 23 -26.48 -0.95 -72.54
CA PRO A 23 -27.35 -0.20 -71.69
C PRO A 23 -27.08 1.28 -71.94
N ALA A 24 -28.18 2.02 -72.29
CA ALA A 24 -28.12 3.46 -72.50
C ALA A 24 -27.30 4.07 -71.37
N GLU A 25 -26.19 4.73 -71.66
CA GLU A 25 -25.51 5.60 -70.68
C GLU A 25 -26.60 6.60 -70.27
N GLU A 26 -27.10 6.40 -69.04
CA GLU A 26 -27.99 7.34 -68.39
C GLU A 26 -27.34 8.71 -68.41
N HIS A 27 -27.70 9.59 -69.33
CA HIS A 27 -27.33 11.00 -69.33
C HIS A 27 -27.99 11.64 -68.10
N TYR A 28 -27.23 11.62 -66.99
CA TYR A 28 -27.68 12.28 -65.77
C TYR A 28 -27.62 13.79 -65.97
N SER A 29 -28.76 14.44 -65.87
CA SER A 29 -28.84 15.91 -65.86
C SER A 29 -28.15 16.40 -64.56
N LEU A 30 -27.50 17.56 -64.62
CA LEU A 30 -26.81 18.19 -63.44
C LEU A 30 -27.82 18.50 -62.31
N ASN A 31 -29.12 18.35 -62.52
CA ASN A 31 -30.22 18.57 -61.57
C ASN A 31 -30.82 17.26 -60.99
N ASP A 32 -30.19 16.12 -61.17
CA ASP A 32 -30.68 14.87 -60.56
C ASP A 32 -30.30 14.80 -59.06
N ASP A 33 -31.13 15.42 -58.23
CA ASP A 33 -31.00 15.48 -56.76
C ASP A 33 -31.02 14.09 -56.07
N ARG A 34 -31.33 13.01 -56.79
CA ARG A 34 -31.40 11.64 -56.23
C ARG A 34 -30.06 11.00 -55.96
N ARG A 35 -28.97 11.53 -56.49
CA ARG A 35 -27.62 10.88 -56.40
C ARG A 35 -26.67 11.44 -55.37
N VAL A 36 -26.86 12.64 -54.93
CA VAL A 36 -26.01 13.23 -53.93
C VAL A 36 -26.77 13.30 -52.61
N LYS A 37 -26.76 12.23 -51.82
CA LYS A 37 -27.05 12.38 -50.41
C LYS A 37 -26.00 13.33 -49.85
N VAL A 38 -26.37 14.60 -49.71
CA VAL A 38 -25.55 15.60 -49.02
C VAL A 38 -25.47 15.15 -47.56
N LEU A 39 -24.40 14.44 -47.23
CA LEU A 39 -24.13 14.05 -45.87
C LEU A 39 -23.78 15.31 -45.07
N SER A 40 -24.39 15.47 -43.90
CA SER A 40 -23.96 16.55 -42.99
C SER A 40 -22.46 16.44 -42.69
N PRO A 41 -21.76 17.56 -42.46
CA PRO A 41 -20.33 17.54 -42.14
C PRO A 41 -19.97 16.57 -41.01
N GLY A 42 -20.80 16.46 -39.97
CA GLY A 42 -20.63 15.52 -38.88
C GLY A 42 -20.73 14.05 -39.32
N MET A 43 -21.69 13.71 -40.20
CA MET A 43 -21.83 12.33 -40.72
C MET A 43 -20.66 11.93 -41.64
N LEU A 44 -20.05 12.89 -42.33
CA LEU A 44 -18.83 12.68 -43.12
C LEU A 44 -17.65 12.35 -42.23
N VAL A 45 -17.47 13.11 -41.15
CA VAL A 45 -16.42 12.87 -40.15
C VAL A 45 -16.59 11.49 -39.50
N THR A 46 -17.78 11.17 -39.04
CA THR A 46 -18.13 9.87 -38.47
C THR A 46 -17.81 8.72 -39.42
N LYS A 47 -18.24 8.82 -40.70
CA LYS A 47 -17.96 7.78 -41.71
C LYS A 47 -16.46 7.61 -41.97
N ARG A 48 -15.68 8.69 -42.00
CA ARG A 48 -14.23 8.65 -42.18
C ARG A 48 -13.53 8.04 -40.96
N PHE A 49 -13.95 8.42 -39.76
CA PHE A 49 -13.43 7.88 -38.51
C PHE A 49 -13.58 6.35 -38.44
N PHE A 50 -14.81 5.84 -38.66
CA PHE A 50 -15.08 4.41 -38.63
C PHE A 50 -14.42 3.60 -39.77
N ARG A 51 -13.90 4.28 -40.81
CA ARG A 51 -13.09 3.62 -41.84
C ARG A 51 -11.63 3.43 -41.45
N ASN A 52 -11.11 4.18 -40.47
CA ASN A 52 -9.78 4.05 -39.94
C ASN A 52 -9.75 2.93 -38.88
N ARG A 53 -9.11 1.79 -39.21
CA ARG A 53 -9.07 0.61 -38.31
C ARG A 53 -8.42 0.93 -36.96
N LEU A 54 -7.34 1.74 -36.95
CA LEU A 54 -6.65 2.11 -35.71
C LEU A 54 -7.53 2.98 -34.81
N ALA A 55 -8.25 3.93 -35.41
CA ALA A 55 -9.20 4.76 -34.67
C ALA A 55 -10.33 3.93 -34.04
N VAL A 56 -10.86 2.95 -34.79
CA VAL A 56 -11.89 2.03 -34.27
C VAL A 56 -11.34 1.16 -33.14
N THR A 57 -10.11 0.66 -33.27
CA THR A 57 -9.48 -0.09 -32.18
C THR A 57 -9.29 0.78 -30.94
N GLY A 58 -8.78 2.00 -31.08
CA GLY A 58 -8.67 2.95 -29.97
C GLY A 58 -10.02 3.23 -29.31
N MET A 59 -11.08 3.48 -30.11
CA MET A 59 -12.43 3.69 -29.60
C MET A 59 -12.97 2.46 -28.85
N ALA A 60 -12.74 1.24 -29.38
CA ALA A 60 -13.19 0.01 -28.74
C ALA A 60 -12.51 -0.18 -27.37
N ILE A 61 -11.19 0.09 -27.28
CA ILE A 61 -10.45 0.07 -26.01
C ILE A 61 -11.02 1.13 -25.06
N LEU A 62 -11.27 2.36 -25.49
CA LEU A 62 -11.87 3.40 -24.65
C LEU A 62 -13.24 2.98 -24.12
N VAL A 63 -14.12 2.46 -24.97
CA VAL A 63 -15.43 1.96 -24.54
C VAL A 63 -15.27 0.88 -23.48
N PHE A 64 -14.35 -0.07 -23.69
CA PHE A 64 -14.04 -1.08 -22.67
C PHE A 64 -13.57 -0.44 -21.36
N MET A 65 -12.64 0.53 -21.40
CA MET A 65 -12.14 1.21 -20.21
C MET A 65 -13.24 1.96 -19.47
N PHE A 66 -14.15 2.63 -20.19
CA PHE A 66 -15.30 3.30 -19.58
C PHE A 66 -16.28 2.31 -18.94
N VAL A 67 -16.63 1.23 -19.64
CA VAL A 67 -17.48 0.18 -19.10
C VAL A 67 -16.84 -0.46 -17.87
N PHE A 68 -15.56 -0.83 -17.95
CA PHE A 68 -14.80 -1.40 -16.85
C PHE A 68 -14.79 -0.48 -15.63
N SER A 69 -14.49 0.81 -15.82
CA SER A 69 -14.31 1.76 -14.72
C SER A 69 -15.62 2.25 -14.10
N PHE A 70 -16.67 2.49 -14.91
CA PHE A 70 -17.91 3.10 -14.42
C PHE A 70 -19.01 2.07 -14.14
N ILE A 71 -19.06 0.98 -14.91
CA ILE A 71 -20.06 -0.08 -14.75
C ILE A 71 -19.48 -1.24 -13.93
N GLY A 72 -18.21 -1.58 -14.12
CA GLY A 72 -17.55 -2.66 -13.40
C GLY A 72 -17.67 -2.54 -11.89
N GLY A 73 -17.43 -1.35 -11.34
CA GLY A 73 -17.57 -1.10 -9.90
C GLY A 73 -19.00 -1.30 -9.35
N LEU A 74 -20.04 -1.20 -10.20
CA LEU A 74 -21.42 -1.51 -9.81
C LEU A 74 -21.74 -3.02 -9.84
N ILE A 75 -20.94 -3.79 -10.58
CA ILE A 75 -21.09 -5.25 -10.72
C ILE A 75 -20.20 -5.97 -9.70
N SER A 76 -19.15 -5.31 -9.20
CA SER A 76 -18.27 -5.87 -8.17
C SER A 76 -19.09 -6.29 -6.95
N PRO A 77 -18.85 -7.48 -6.39
CA PRO A 77 -19.50 -7.92 -5.15
C PRO A 77 -18.98 -7.17 -3.92
N TYR A 78 -17.91 -6.39 -4.08
CA TYR A 78 -17.24 -5.70 -2.98
C TYR A 78 -17.35 -4.19 -3.11
N GLU A 79 -17.47 -3.52 -1.98
CA GLU A 79 -17.41 -2.06 -1.88
C GLU A 79 -15.97 -1.56 -2.02
N GLN A 80 -15.82 -0.28 -2.39
CA GLN A 80 -14.51 0.33 -2.67
C GLN A 80 -13.57 0.33 -1.46
N ASP A 81 -14.12 0.46 -0.26
CA ASP A 81 -13.45 0.65 1.03
C ASP A 81 -13.50 -0.59 1.93
N LYS A 82 -13.93 -1.74 1.37
CA LYS A 82 -14.01 -2.98 2.12
C LYS A 82 -12.64 -3.61 2.31
N PHE A 83 -12.27 -3.82 3.58
CA PHE A 83 -11.07 -4.54 3.99
C PHE A 83 -11.37 -6.03 4.17
N PHE A 84 -10.40 -6.85 3.85
CA PHE A 84 -10.44 -8.29 4.07
C PHE A 84 -9.38 -8.68 5.08
N TYR A 85 -9.71 -9.67 5.90
CA TYR A 85 -8.88 -10.18 6.97
C TYR A 85 -8.60 -11.64 6.75
N ALA A 86 -7.40 -12.07 7.11
CA ALA A 86 -7.01 -13.47 7.13
C ALA A 86 -6.46 -13.81 8.51
N ASP A 87 -6.82 -15.00 8.99
CA ASP A 87 -6.27 -15.52 10.23
C ASP A 87 -4.87 -16.07 9.94
N LYS A 88 -3.85 -15.44 10.52
CA LYS A 88 -2.44 -15.86 10.39
C LYS A 88 -1.94 -16.40 11.72
N THR A 89 -1.41 -17.60 11.70
CA THR A 89 -0.70 -18.16 12.84
C THR A 89 0.71 -17.58 12.89
N ILE A 90 1.00 -16.84 13.96
CA ILE A 90 2.30 -16.23 14.22
C ILE A 90 2.96 -17.00 15.36
N ARG A 91 4.22 -17.33 15.20
CA ARG A 91 5.05 -17.89 16.27
C ARG A 91 5.86 -16.76 16.90
N ARG A 92 5.67 -16.54 18.20
CA ARG A 92 6.40 -15.54 18.96
C ARG A 92 7.22 -16.21 20.05
N GLU A 93 8.41 -15.69 20.31
CA GLU A 93 9.20 -16.08 21.48
C GLU A 93 8.47 -15.58 22.72
N PHE A 94 8.00 -16.52 23.54
CA PHE A 94 7.17 -16.24 24.71
C PHE A 94 8.01 -16.27 26.00
N ALA A 95 8.83 -17.29 26.15
CA ALA A 95 9.69 -17.44 27.31
C ALA A 95 11.03 -18.12 26.96
N ALA A 96 12.03 -17.90 27.81
CA ALA A 96 13.29 -18.61 27.78
C ALA A 96 13.49 -19.36 29.09
N VAL A 97 14.01 -20.59 28.99
CA VAL A 97 14.33 -21.42 30.14
C VAL A 97 15.80 -21.77 30.13
N ILE A 98 16.49 -21.54 31.25
CA ILE A 98 17.89 -21.86 31.40
C ILE A 98 18.03 -22.80 32.63
N LYS A 99 18.66 -23.95 32.44
CA LYS A 99 19.04 -24.82 33.57
C LYS A 99 20.41 -24.43 34.07
N ASN A 100 20.49 -24.01 35.33
CA ASN A 100 21.75 -23.67 35.92
C ASN A 100 22.58 -24.92 36.17
N THR A 101 23.64 -25.09 35.42
CA THR A 101 24.64 -26.16 35.61
C THR A 101 25.89 -25.67 36.33
N GLU A 102 26.12 -24.36 36.31
CA GLU A 102 27.26 -23.72 36.96
C GLU A 102 26.83 -22.96 38.23
N PHE A 103 27.75 -22.73 39.12
CA PHE A 103 27.48 -21.95 40.32
C PHE A 103 27.23 -20.50 40.00
N ARG A 104 26.12 -19.95 40.50
CA ARG A 104 25.85 -18.52 40.59
C ARG A 104 26.32 -18.01 41.94
N TYR A 105 26.66 -16.73 41.98
CA TYR A 105 27.18 -16.08 43.18
C TYR A 105 26.28 -14.91 43.55
N SER A 106 25.91 -14.82 44.85
CA SER A 106 25.28 -13.63 45.40
C SER A 106 26.10 -13.09 46.55
N SER A 107 26.03 -11.79 46.77
CA SER A 107 26.81 -11.07 47.78
C SER A 107 25.87 -10.33 48.74
N ALA A 108 26.21 -10.37 50.05
CA ALA A 108 25.57 -9.50 51.01
C ALA A 108 26.10 -8.07 50.94
N ASP A 109 27.40 -7.93 50.57
CA ASP A 109 28.08 -6.65 50.37
C ASP A 109 29.12 -6.80 49.24
N ASP A 110 28.83 -6.18 48.09
CA ASP A 110 29.69 -6.22 46.90
C ASP A 110 31.08 -5.59 47.13
N SER A 111 31.24 -4.76 48.15
CA SER A 111 32.55 -4.22 48.52
C SER A 111 33.47 -5.28 49.14
N VAL A 112 32.88 -6.30 49.75
CA VAL A 112 33.61 -7.42 50.41
C VAL A 112 33.69 -8.62 49.45
N PHE A 113 32.57 -9.05 48.89
CA PHE A 113 32.48 -10.23 48.01
C PHE A 113 31.98 -9.87 46.59
N GLY A 114 32.67 -8.90 45.97
CA GLY A 114 32.38 -8.49 44.58
C GLY A 114 32.93 -9.48 43.54
N LEU A 115 32.71 -9.20 42.24
CA LEU A 115 33.06 -10.06 41.11
C LEU A 115 34.47 -10.66 41.14
N PRO A 116 35.55 -9.93 41.52
CA PRO A 116 36.88 -10.54 41.59
C PRO A 116 37.03 -11.57 42.73
N ALA A 117 36.36 -11.38 43.87
CA ALA A 117 36.33 -12.35 44.96
C ALA A 117 35.49 -13.58 44.59
N GLN A 118 34.39 -13.39 43.89
CA GLN A 118 33.54 -14.46 43.34
C GLN A 118 34.32 -15.34 42.37
N ALA A 119 35.15 -14.75 41.49
CA ALA A 119 36.03 -15.50 40.59
C ALA A 119 37.06 -16.37 41.37
N GLN A 120 37.59 -15.88 42.51
CA GLN A 120 38.47 -16.68 43.36
C GLN A 120 37.70 -17.80 44.09
N ALA A 121 36.46 -17.53 44.51
CA ALA A 121 35.59 -18.54 45.09
C ALA A 121 35.30 -19.66 44.08
N MET A 122 35.02 -19.33 42.81
CA MET A 122 34.83 -20.30 41.73
C MET A 122 36.04 -21.22 41.57
N LEU A 123 37.25 -20.66 41.51
CA LEU A 123 38.49 -21.43 41.41
C LEU A 123 38.71 -22.32 42.64
N ALA A 124 38.42 -21.81 43.85
CA ALA A 124 38.55 -22.55 45.08
C ALA A 124 37.56 -23.73 45.15
N ILE A 125 36.31 -23.54 44.74
CA ILE A 125 35.29 -24.60 44.65
C ILE A 125 35.71 -25.66 43.63
N GLN A 126 36.20 -25.29 42.46
CA GLN A 126 36.70 -26.22 41.44
C GLN A 126 37.91 -27.03 41.93
N GLN A 127 38.77 -26.41 42.76
CA GLN A 127 39.92 -27.04 43.33
C GLN A 127 39.63 -27.78 44.66
N GLN A 128 38.35 -27.83 45.08
CA GLN A 128 37.90 -28.43 46.34
C GLN A 128 38.67 -27.91 47.58
N LYS A 129 38.95 -26.60 47.63
CA LYS A 129 39.60 -25.94 48.77
C LYS A 129 38.55 -25.40 49.73
N ASP A 130 38.86 -25.42 51.02
CA ASP A 130 37.98 -24.92 52.08
C ASP A 130 38.01 -23.40 52.25
N GLY A 131 38.73 -22.68 51.40
CA GLY A 131 38.74 -21.21 51.39
C GLY A 131 39.83 -20.63 50.49
N PHE A 132 39.83 -19.30 50.39
CA PHE A 132 40.77 -18.52 49.59
C PHE A 132 41.07 -17.18 50.26
N THR A 133 42.10 -16.49 49.79
CA THR A 133 42.43 -15.14 50.25
C THR A 133 42.34 -14.17 49.09
N TYR A 134 41.61 -13.07 49.26
CA TYR A 134 41.53 -12.00 48.30
C TYR A 134 41.67 -10.65 49.02
N ARG A 135 42.62 -9.81 48.59
CA ARG A 135 43.09 -8.62 49.33
C ARG A 135 43.43 -8.97 50.76
N ASP A 136 42.95 -8.22 51.76
CA ASP A 136 43.24 -8.43 53.20
C ASP A 136 42.22 -9.39 53.83
N ASN A 137 41.28 -9.95 53.10
CA ASN A 137 40.24 -10.83 53.63
C ASN A 137 40.57 -12.31 53.37
N ARG A 138 40.46 -13.13 54.41
CA ARG A 138 40.48 -14.58 54.30
C ARG A 138 39.02 -15.09 54.25
N PHE A 139 38.64 -15.69 53.14
CA PHE A 139 37.33 -16.27 52.94
C PHE A 139 37.35 -17.77 53.26
N THR A 140 36.35 -18.22 54.00
CA THR A 140 36.13 -19.64 54.30
C THR A 140 34.95 -20.10 53.47
N LEU A 141 35.05 -21.22 52.73
CA LEU A 141 34.03 -21.88 51.97
C LEU A 141 33.50 -23.05 52.81
N THR A 142 32.19 -22.98 53.11
CA THR A 142 31.53 -24.07 53.83
C THR A 142 30.57 -24.73 52.82
N LYS A 143 30.78 -26.03 52.56
CA LYS A 143 29.85 -26.80 51.71
C LYS A 143 28.62 -27.14 52.54
N GLU A 144 27.51 -26.46 52.28
CA GLU A 144 26.22 -26.69 52.95
C GLU A 144 25.47 -27.88 52.31
N ALA A 145 25.48 -27.97 50.95
CA ALA A 145 24.95 -29.09 50.17
C ALA A 145 25.80 -29.34 48.93
N GLU A 146 25.44 -30.33 48.10
CA GLU A 146 26.20 -30.69 46.89
C GLU A 146 26.33 -29.50 45.92
N ASP A 147 25.27 -28.75 45.76
CA ASP A 147 25.15 -27.60 44.83
C ASP A 147 25.03 -26.25 45.56
N PHE A 148 25.48 -26.19 46.85
CA PHE A 148 25.35 -24.97 47.64
C PHE A 148 26.55 -24.80 48.61
N TYR A 149 27.17 -23.63 48.51
CA TYR A 149 28.27 -23.22 49.42
C TYR A 149 27.95 -21.85 50.03
N SER A 150 28.22 -21.69 51.31
CA SER A 150 28.28 -20.39 51.97
C SER A 150 29.73 -19.89 52.03
N VAL A 151 29.89 -18.57 51.80
CA VAL A 151 31.19 -17.88 51.83
C VAL A 151 31.21 -16.95 53.02
N SER A 152 32.10 -17.16 53.95
CA SER A 152 32.20 -16.38 55.20
C SER A 152 33.54 -15.69 55.40
N VAL A 153 33.48 -14.51 56.01
CA VAL A 153 34.66 -13.75 56.48
C VAL A 153 34.48 -13.47 57.97
N ASN A 154 35.47 -13.83 58.77
CA ASN A 154 35.44 -13.67 60.25
C ASN A 154 34.20 -14.29 60.94
N GLY A 155 33.65 -15.35 60.32
CA GLY A 155 32.46 -16.05 60.84
C GLY A 155 31.13 -15.48 60.42
N GLN A 156 31.10 -14.40 59.65
CA GLN A 156 29.87 -13.87 59.04
C GLN A 156 29.73 -14.30 57.55
N VAL A 157 28.57 -14.76 57.15
CA VAL A 157 28.28 -15.12 55.76
C VAL A 157 28.17 -13.85 54.94
N VAL A 158 29.04 -13.69 53.94
CA VAL A 158 29.13 -12.51 53.08
C VAL A 158 28.77 -12.82 51.63
N GLY A 159 28.67 -14.11 51.28
CA GLY A 159 28.35 -14.52 49.93
C GLY A 159 27.84 -15.95 49.86
N LEU A 160 27.22 -16.29 48.77
CA LEU A 160 26.68 -17.61 48.44
C LEU A 160 27.16 -18.05 47.06
N ALA A 161 27.36 -19.38 46.89
CA ALA A 161 27.55 -20.00 45.59
C ALA A 161 26.54 -21.15 45.47
N TYR A 162 25.65 -21.10 44.50
CA TYR A 162 24.52 -22.01 44.38
C TYR A 162 24.18 -22.30 42.93
N LYS A 163 23.55 -23.46 42.67
CA LYS A 163 22.99 -23.78 41.36
C LYS A 163 21.46 -23.63 41.31
N SER A 164 20.76 -23.91 42.41
CA SER A 164 19.30 -23.66 42.51
C SER A 164 19.04 -22.20 42.86
N VAL A 165 18.23 -21.53 42.08
CA VAL A 165 17.92 -20.10 42.22
C VAL A 165 16.64 -19.92 43.01
N VAL A 166 16.62 -18.97 43.93
CA VAL A 166 15.41 -18.50 44.60
C VAL A 166 14.80 -17.40 43.75
N SER A 167 13.64 -17.63 43.21
CA SER A 167 12.92 -16.69 42.38
C SER A 167 11.66 -16.18 43.11
N PRO A 168 11.36 -14.88 43.06
CA PRO A 168 10.13 -14.34 43.67
C PRO A 168 8.89 -14.82 42.89
N SER A 169 7.78 -15.00 43.61
CA SER A 169 6.48 -15.35 43.00
C SER A 169 5.72 -14.13 42.46
N ALA A 170 6.09 -12.91 42.88
CA ALA A 170 5.55 -11.65 42.36
C ALA A 170 6.60 -10.88 41.55
N SER A 171 6.18 -10.19 40.49
CA SER A 171 7.08 -9.51 39.53
C SER A 171 7.89 -8.36 40.10
N ASP A 172 7.38 -7.71 41.14
CA ASP A 172 7.94 -6.53 41.79
C ASP A 172 8.62 -6.83 43.14
N ALA A 173 8.62 -8.11 43.56
CA ALA A 173 9.21 -8.51 44.82
C ALA A 173 10.75 -8.65 44.72
N THR A 174 11.47 -8.03 45.64
CA THR A 174 12.92 -8.19 45.84
C THR A 174 13.17 -9.03 47.06
N LEU A 175 13.97 -10.10 46.90
CA LEU A 175 14.35 -11.00 47.98
C LEU A 175 15.64 -10.52 48.63
N SER A 176 15.69 -10.52 49.99
CA SER A 176 16.89 -10.18 50.72
C SER A 176 17.96 -11.28 50.60
N PHE A 177 19.20 -10.91 50.83
CA PHE A 177 20.31 -11.89 50.88
C PHE A 177 20.07 -12.94 51.99
N GLU A 178 19.57 -12.50 53.16
CA GLU A 178 19.27 -13.40 54.28
C GLU A 178 18.15 -14.38 53.92
N PHE A 179 17.08 -13.88 53.28
CA PHE A 179 15.99 -14.71 52.79
C PHE A 179 16.50 -15.77 51.81
N THR A 180 17.31 -15.35 50.83
CA THR A 180 17.89 -16.26 49.83
C THR A 180 18.77 -17.34 50.47
N TYR A 181 19.61 -16.95 51.43
CA TYR A 181 20.46 -17.89 52.14
C TYR A 181 19.68 -18.92 52.94
N GLN A 182 18.70 -18.47 53.72
CA GLN A 182 17.91 -19.37 54.57
C GLN A 182 16.98 -20.27 53.74
N ALA A 183 16.39 -19.77 52.67
CA ALA A 183 15.57 -20.56 51.77
C ALA A 183 16.36 -21.68 51.08
N LEU A 184 17.56 -21.34 50.53
CA LEU A 184 18.44 -22.36 49.92
C LEU A 184 18.91 -23.39 50.94
N LYS A 185 19.25 -22.97 52.17
CA LYS A 185 19.66 -23.84 53.23
C LYS A 185 18.55 -24.79 53.65
N ALA A 186 17.34 -24.28 53.88
CA ALA A 186 16.19 -25.09 54.26
C ALA A 186 15.85 -26.13 53.19
N TYR A 187 15.86 -25.74 51.91
CA TYR A 187 15.50 -26.61 50.80
C TYR A 187 16.57 -27.67 50.47
N LEU A 188 17.90 -27.31 50.52
CA LEU A 188 18.96 -28.15 50.00
C LEU A 188 19.68 -28.99 51.07
N THR A 189 19.60 -28.64 52.37
CA THR A 189 20.42 -29.32 53.40
C THR A 189 19.72 -30.44 54.11
N ASP A 190 18.53 -30.24 54.68
CA ASP A 190 17.94 -31.26 55.57
C ASP A 190 16.41 -31.43 55.45
N GLY A 191 15.79 -30.89 54.37
CA GLY A 191 14.35 -30.90 54.27
C GLY A 191 13.69 -30.22 55.47
N ALA A 192 14.30 -29.12 55.94
CA ALA A 192 13.71 -28.34 57.01
C ALA A 192 12.44 -27.65 56.48
N ASP A 193 11.29 -28.05 56.99
CA ASP A 193 10.00 -27.54 56.56
C ASP A 193 9.79 -26.05 56.86
N THR A 194 10.70 -25.41 57.66
CA THR A 194 10.53 -24.02 58.07
C THR A 194 11.88 -23.30 58.24
N PHE A 195 11.93 -22.00 57.90
CA PHE A 195 13.09 -21.13 58.20
C PHE A 195 12.61 -19.73 58.61
N THR A 196 13.50 -18.96 59.22
CA THR A 196 13.24 -17.58 59.61
C THR A 196 14.18 -16.64 58.89
N ALA A 197 13.66 -15.62 58.24
CA ALA A 197 14.40 -14.56 57.57
C ALA A 197 13.65 -13.23 57.69
N ASP A 198 14.38 -12.12 57.81
CA ASP A 198 13.84 -10.77 57.92
C ASP A 198 12.77 -10.62 59.03
N GLY A 199 12.90 -11.42 60.12
CA GLY A 199 11.98 -11.41 61.25
C GLY A 199 10.65 -12.14 61.04
N LYS A 200 10.48 -12.86 59.93
CA LYS A 200 9.29 -13.69 59.62
C LYS A 200 9.69 -15.15 59.48
N THR A 201 8.71 -16.05 59.71
CA THR A 201 8.89 -17.49 59.54
C THR A 201 8.18 -17.96 58.28
N TYR A 202 8.87 -18.67 57.44
CA TYR A 202 8.41 -19.21 56.17
C TYR A 202 8.44 -20.74 56.19
N THR A 203 7.60 -21.37 55.39
CA THR A 203 7.63 -22.82 55.18
C THR A 203 8.15 -23.12 53.77
N VAL A 204 8.91 -24.21 53.61
CA VAL A 204 9.40 -24.69 52.31
C VAL A 204 8.89 -26.10 52.13
N ASP A 205 8.33 -26.40 50.96
CA ASP A 205 7.86 -27.74 50.64
C ASP A 205 8.88 -28.51 49.74
N GLU A 206 8.57 -29.78 49.48
CA GLU A 206 9.41 -30.64 48.63
C GLU A 206 9.48 -30.16 47.15
N SER A 207 8.51 -29.35 46.69
CA SER A 207 8.50 -28.75 45.35
C SER A 207 9.40 -27.50 45.26
N GLY A 208 9.95 -27.04 46.38
CA GLY A 208 10.72 -25.82 46.47
C GLY A 208 9.89 -24.54 46.63
N SER A 209 8.57 -24.63 46.82
CA SER A 209 7.72 -23.47 47.08
C SER A 209 7.93 -22.93 48.46
N VAL A 210 8.15 -21.62 48.58
CA VAL A 210 8.36 -20.88 49.85
C VAL A 210 7.12 -20.09 50.18
N MET A 211 6.49 -20.44 51.33
CA MET A 211 5.18 -19.90 51.74
C MET A 211 5.28 -18.96 52.94
N ASP A 212 4.57 -17.84 52.93
CA ASP A 212 4.22 -17.00 54.10
C ASP A 212 2.76 -17.31 54.46
N GLY A 213 2.57 -18.24 55.38
CA GLY A 213 1.24 -18.77 55.69
C GLY A 213 0.63 -19.57 54.52
N THR A 214 -0.32 -19.01 53.82
CA THR A 214 -0.99 -19.63 52.63
C THR A 214 -0.54 -19.04 51.30
N THR A 215 0.32 -18.02 51.33
CA THR A 215 0.73 -17.30 50.11
C THR A 215 2.14 -17.71 49.71
N GLU A 216 2.33 -18.14 48.46
CA GLU A 216 3.64 -18.38 47.88
C GLU A 216 4.37 -17.05 47.65
N VAL A 217 5.52 -16.86 48.27
CA VAL A 217 6.33 -15.63 48.14
C VAL A 217 7.55 -15.81 47.24
N ALA A 218 8.07 -17.04 47.17
CA ALA A 218 9.21 -17.39 46.34
C ALA A 218 9.21 -18.90 46.05
N TYR A 219 10.05 -19.33 45.13
CA TYR A 219 10.34 -20.74 44.90
C TYR A 219 11.81 -20.98 44.58
N VAL A 220 12.28 -22.19 44.92
CA VAL A 220 13.66 -22.63 44.67
C VAL A 220 13.65 -23.61 43.50
N SER A 221 14.41 -23.33 42.44
CA SER A 221 14.49 -24.20 41.27
C SER A 221 15.89 -24.12 40.62
N PRO A 222 16.40 -25.23 40.05
CA PRO A 222 17.59 -25.17 39.19
C PRO A 222 17.27 -24.55 37.81
N TYR A 223 16.01 -24.35 37.48
CA TYR A 223 15.58 -23.72 36.25
C TYR A 223 15.20 -22.27 36.49
N VAL A 224 15.65 -21.38 35.58
CA VAL A 224 15.24 -19.98 35.52
C VAL A 224 14.36 -19.81 34.30
N VAL A 225 13.10 -19.43 34.50
CA VAL A 225 12.14 -19.16 33.44
C VAL A 225 11.93 -17.67 33.40
N GLN A 226 12.17 -17.05 32.22
CA GLN A 226 12.01 -15.61 31.98
C GLN A 226 10.98 -15.40 30.86
N ALA A 227 10.05 -14.48 31.07
CA ALA A 227 9.21 -13.99 29.99
C ALA A 227 10.06 -13.14 29.04
N LEU A 228 9.86 -13.30 27.72
CA LEU A 228 10.53 -12.50 26.69
C LEU A 228 9.60 -11.40 26.17
N MET A 229 8.31 -11.50 26.44
CA MET A 229 7.34 -10.46 26.11
C MET A 229 7.26 -9.41 27.24
N PRO A 230 7.21 -8.12 26.89
CA PRO A 230 7.01 -7.08 27.90
C PRO A 230 5.65 -7.26 28.57
N ASP A 231 5.59 -6.91 29.86
CA ASP A 231 4.37 -6.92 30.69
C ASP A 231 3.70 -8.29 30.93
N VAL A 232 4.35 -9.39 30.51
CA VAL A 232 3.89 -10.76 30.80
C VAL A 232 4.58 -11.31 32.04
N PHE A 233 3.76 -11.63 33.07
CA PHE A 233 4.22 -12.35 34.23
C PHE A 233 3.78 -13.82 34.13
N LEU A 234 4.77 -14.72 34.08
CA LEU A 234 4.51 -16.16 33.99
C LEU A 234 4.06 -16.71 35.34
N SER A 235 2.87 -17.29 35.41
CA SER A 235 2.35 -17.94 36.59
C SER A 235 3.21 -19.12 37.04
N ARG A 236 3.12 -19.49 38.32
CA ARG A 236 3.85 -20.64 38.87
C ARG A 236 3.44 -21.92 38.14
N ASP A 237 2.15 -22.14 37.96
CA ASP A 237 1.62 -23.34 37.31
C ASP A 237 2.12 -23.47 35.86
N PHE A 238 2.26 -22.33 35.14
CA PHE A 238 2.84 -22.33 33.80
C PHE A 238 4.31 -22.80 33.84
N LYS A 239 5.10 -22.23 34.76
CA LYS A 239 6.53 -22.56 34.90
C LYS A 239 6.73 -24.02 35.25
N ASP A 240 5.94 -24.56 36.19
CA ASP A 240 6.01 -25.98 36.61
C ASP A 240 5.65 -26.90 35.44
N LYS A 241 4.54 -26.65 34.76
CA LYS A 241 4.14 -27.45 33.58
C LYS A 241 5.18 -27.41 32.46
N LEU A 242 5.78 -26.25 32.22
CA LEU A 242 6.86 -26.08 31.26
C LEU A 242 8.10 -26.90 31.67
N ILE A 243 8.54 -26.83 32.95
CA ILE A 243 9.69 -27.57 33.46
C ILE A 243 9.45 -29.08 33.44
N ASP A 244 8.23 -29.51 33.79
CA ASP A 244 7.85 -30.91 33.73
C ASP A 244 7.88 -31.44 32.28
N THR A 245 7.42 -30.65 31.34
CA THR A 245 7.45 -31.00 29.90
C THR A 245 8.90 -31.10 29.41
N ILE A 246 9.77 -30.17 29.82
CA ILE A 246 11.21 -30.21 29.49
C ILE A 246 11.88 -31.46 30.07
N ASN A 247 11.60 -31.78 31.35
CA ASN A 247 12.16 -32.96 32.02
C ASN A 247 11.67 -34.27 31.41
N ALA A 248 10.44 -34.29 30.87
CA ALA A 248 9.89 -35.41 30.15
C ALA A 248 10.41 -35.52 28.70
N GLY A 249 11.17 -34.55 28.20
CA GLY A 249 11.65 -34.49 26.83
C GLY A 249 10.56 -34.14 25.81
N GLY A 250 9.49 -33.47 26.26
CA GLY A 250 8.39 -33.02 25.40
C GLY A 250 8.77 -31.77 24.60
N GLU A 251 8.32 -31.72 23.35
CA GLU A 251 8.57 -30.59 22.45
C GLU A 251 7.40 -29.59 22.42
N LYS A 252 6.24 -29.97 22.98
CA LYS A 252 5.02 -29.16 22.98
C LYS A 252 4.21 -29.35 24.25
N PHE A 253 3.49 -28.30 24.67
CA PHE A 253 2.45 -28.39 25.69
C PHE A 253 1.35 -27.36 25.44
N THR A 254 0.18 -27.61 25.98
CA THR A 254 -0.96 -26.68 25.96
C THR A 254 -1.17 -26.10 27.36
N TYR A 255 -1.39 -24.82 27.46
CA TYR A 255 -1.69 -24.16 28.73
C TYR A 255 -2.89 -23.24 28.58
N THR A 256 -3.75 -23.22 29.61
CA THR A 256 -4.96 -22.38 29.66
C THR A 256 -4.78 -21.38 30.79
N ASP A 257 -4.64 -20.10 30.44
CA ASP A 257 -4.50 -19.03 31.43
C ASP A 257 -5.09 -17.73 30.84
N GLU A 258 -6.19 -17.28 31.45
CA GLU A 258 -6.85 -16.03 31.04
C GLU A 258 -5.96 -14.80 31.27
N SER A 259 -5.01 -14.86 32.23
CA SER A 259 -4.07 -13.76 32.49
C SER A 259 -2.99 -13.57 31.43
N LEU A 260 -2.80 -14.55 30.53
CA LEU A 260 -1.85 -14.52 29.42
C LEU A 260 -2.47 -13.97 28.13
N ILE A 261 -3.76 -13.64 28.12
CA ILE A 261 -4.42 -12.95 27.01
C ILE A 261 -3.93 -11.51 27.04
N VAL A 262 -2.96 -11.20 26.19
CA VAL A 262 -2.54 -9.83 25.94
C VAL A 262 -3.52 -9.23 24.97
N ASP A 263 -4.31 -8.25 25.40
CA ASP A 263 -5.06 -7.38 24.51
C ASP A 263 -4.02 -6.60 23.68
N GLU A 264 -3.66 -7.10 22.49
CA GLU A 264 -2.82 -6.33 21.58
C GLU A 264 -3.61 -5.10 21.14
N GLU A 265 -3.30 -3.94 21.70
CA GLU A 265 -3.55 -2.70 20.98
C GLU A 265 -2.91 -2.86 19.59
N PRO A 266 -3.62 -2.52 18.50
CA PRO A 266 -3.09 -2.65 17.15
C PRO A 266 -1.74 -1.95 17.13
N ALA A 267 -0.69 -2.69 16.75
CA ALA A 267 0.66 -2.17 16.65
C ALA A 267 0.62 -0.89 15.83
N THR A 268 0.73 0.24 16.49
CA THR A 268 1.01 1.50 15.83
C THR A 268 2.43 1.34 15.30
N ASP A 269 2.56 1.15 13.99
CA ASP A 269 3.82 1.23 13.28
C ASP A 269 4.36 2.67 13.45
N GLU A 270 4.85 2.99 14.64
CA GLU A 270 5.65 4.18 14.92
C GLU A 270 7.11 3.92 14.51
N GLU A 271 7.33 3.71 13.20
CA GLU A 271 8.65 3.97 12.63
C GLU A 271 8.53 4.09 11.11
N ASP A 272 7.83 5.12 10.64
CA ASP A 272 8.28 5.92 9.50
C ASP A 272 7.44 7.19 9.43
N GLY A 273 8.07 8.36 9.61
CA GLY A 273 7.45 9.67 9.73
C GLY A 273 6.78 10.21 8.45
N THR A 274 6.11 9.38 7.67
CA THR A 274 5.44 9.79 6.42
C THR A 274 4.01 9.29 6.21
N ASN A 275 3.45 8.50 7.14
CA ASN A 275 2.05 8.08 7.01
C ASN A 275 1.28 8.42 8.29
N SER A 276 0.56 9.56 8.28
CA SER A 276 -0.62 9.67 9.13
C SER A 276 -1.64 8.69 8.56
N ALA A 277 -1.57 7.44 9.00
CA ALA A 277 -2.56 6.43 8.74
C ALA A 277 -3.90 6.98 9.25
N ILE A 278 -4.87 7.10 8.36
CA ILE A 278 -6.26 7.01 8.75
C ILE A 278 -6.36 5.59 9.30
N THR A 279 -6.34 5.44 10.62
CA THR A 279 -6.74 4.20 11.27
C THR A 279 -8.12 3.86 10.72
N PRO A 280 -8.33 2.64 10.20
CA PRO A 280 -9.67 2.19 9.86
C PRO A 280 -10.55 2.40 11.10
N ASP A 281 -11.76 2.85 10.90
CA ASP A 281 -12.74 3.00 11.96
C ASP A 281 -12.84 1.66 12.70
N ASP A 282 -12.37 1.59 13.96
CA ASP A 282 -12.38 0.39 14.79
C ASP A 282 -13.80 -0.21 14.98
N SER A 283 -14.85 0.56 14.63
CA SER A 283 -16.23 0.09 14.60
C SER A 283 -16.50 -0.94 13.48
N GLN A 284 -15.60 -1.12 12.52
CA GLN A 284 -15.69 -2.13 11.46
C GLN A 284 -14.89 -3.41 11.74
N MET A 285 -14.13 -3.46 12.83
CA MET A 285 -13.57 -4.72 13.29
C MET A 285 -14.74 -5.62 13.73
N PRO A 286 -14.90 -6.82 13.14
CA PRO A 286 -15.86 -7.76 13.67
C PRO A 286 -15.46 -8.07 15.11
N ASP A 287 -16.46 -8.10 16.02
CA ASP A 287 -16.28 -8.49 17.40
C ASP A 287 -15.23 -9.58 17.52
N ASP A 288 -14.15 -9.26 18.24
CA ASP A 288 -13.10 -10.23 18.54
C ASP A 288 -13.78 -11.42 19.21
N THR A 289 -13.87 -12.52 18.49
CA THR A 289 -14.14 -13.82 19.12
C THR A 289 -13.08 -13.98 20.20
N PRO A 290 -13.46 -14.17 21.48
CA PRO A 290 -12.48 -14.29 22.55
C PRO A 290 -11.48 -15.37 22.13
N GLN A 291 -10.21 -14.98 22.05
CA GLN A 291 -9.14 -15.94 21.81
C GLN A 291 -9.26 -17.02 22.86
N SER A 292 -9.24 -18.27 22.45
CA SER A 292 -9.30 -19.42 23.36
C SER A 292 -8.25 -19.19 24.45
N ALA A 293 -8.67 -19.17 25.73
CA ALA A 293 -7.76 -19.08 26.88
C ALA A 293 -6.69 -20.17 26.90
N THR A 294 -6.74 -21.12 25.97
CA THR A 294 -5.81 -22.25 25.80
C THR A 294 -4.90 -21.98 24.61
N ALA A 295 -3.60 -21.86 24.87
CA ALA A 295 -2.57 -21.71 23.85
C ALA A 295 -1.67 -22.95 23.76
N GLU A 296 -1.17 -23.23 22.56
CA GLU A 296 -0.14 -24.25 22.32
C GLU A 296 1.24 -23.59 22.31
N TYR A 297 2.18 -24.21 23.01
CA TYR A 297 3.56 -23.74 23.16
C TYR A 297 4.51 -24.79 22.59
N ASP A 298 5.39 -24.39 21.69
CA ASP A 298 6.49 -25.19 21.16
C ASP A 298 7.76 -24.95 21.99
N ILE A 299 8.47 -26.01 22.34
CA ILE A 299 9.73 -25.94 23.10
C ILE A 299 10.87 -26.35 22.17
N SER A 300 11.85 -25.49 22.01
CA SER A 300 13.05 -25.75 21.21
C SER A 300 14.29 -25.64 22.08
N PHE A 301 15.15 -26.70 22.08
CA PHE A 301 16.40 -26.69 22.81
C PHE A 301 17.56 -26.17 21.97
N ASP A 302 18.26 -25.19 22.46
CA ASP A 302 19.50 -24.70 21.88
C ASP A 302 20.72 -25.27 22.64
N ALA A 303 21.43 -26.17 21.98
CA ALA A 303 22.60 -26.82 22.56
C ALA A 303 23.81 -25.86 22.73
N ALA A 304 23.85 -24.75 22.00
CA ALA A 304 24.97 -23.79 22.10
C ALA A 304 24.86 -22.95 23.37
N THR A 305 23.67 -22.60 23.77
CA THR A 305 23.39 -21.77 24.96
C THR A 305 22.93 -22.58 26.17
N ASN A 306 22.68 -23.89 25.98
CA ASN A 306 22.09 -24.79 26.98
C ASN A 306 20.78 -24.22 27.55
N SER A 307 19.93 -23.72 26.65
CA SER A 307 18.67 -23.10 27.00
C SER A 307 17.54 -23.61 26.12
N TRP A 308 16.31 -23.45 26.58
CA TRP A 308 15.10 -23.74 25.82
C TRP A 308 14.40 -22.42 25.45
N SER A 309 14.04 -22.28 24.22
CA SER A 309 13.12 -21.22 23.73
C SER A 309 11.71 -21.77 23.72
N VAL A 310 10.78 -21.03 24.27
CA VAL A 310 9.35 -21.34 24.27
C VAL A 310 8.66 -20.39 23.29
N LEU A 311 8.09 -20.97 22.25
CA LEU A 311 7.37 -20.24 21.20
C LEU A 311 5.88 -20.42 21.42
N GLN A 312 5.12 -19.34 21.43
CA GLN A 312 3.67 -19.39 21.45
C GLN A 312 3.14 -19.30 20.02
N GLU A 313 2.29 -20.25 19.62
CA GLU A 313 1.49 -20.12 18.40
C GLU A 313 0.23 -19.33 18.71
N GLN A 314 0.16 -18.12 18.17
CA GLN A 314 -1.00 -17.25 18.30
C GLN A 314 -1.63 -17.03 16.93
N THR A 315 -2.94 -17.33 16.80
CA THR A 315 -3.69 -16.96 15.61
C THR A 315 -4.17 -15.53 15.78
N SER A 316 -3.64 -14.64 14.97
CA SER A 316 -4.00 -13.23 14.94
C SER A 316 -4.74 -12.94 13.64
N ARG A 317 -5.86 -12.22 13.74
CA ARG A 317 -6.62 -11.74 12.61
C ARG A 317 -5.94 -10.48 12.06
N GLN A 318 -5.39 -10.58 10.86
CA GLN A 318 -4.66 -9.49 10.23
C GLN A 318 -5.27 -9.13 8.88
N TYR A 319 -5.03 -7.90 8.41
CA TYR A 319 -5.39 -7.54 7.04
C TYR A 319 -4.80 -8.53 6.05
N ASP A 320 -5.62 -9.00 5.12
CA ASP A 320 -5.19 -9.95 4.08
C ASP A 320 -4.38 -9.25 2.99
N LYS A 321 -3.19 -8.74 3.39
CA LYS A 321 -2.31 -7.96 2.55
C LYS A 321 -1.64 -8.82 1.48
N TYR A 322 -1.70 -8.38 0.23
CA TYR A 322 -1.00 -8.97 -0.91
C TYR A 322 -1.32 -10.46 -1.17
N SER A 323 -2.50 -10.91 -0.84
CA SER A 323 -2.92 -12.28 -1.16
C SER A 323 -3.00 -12.49 -2.66
N ALA A 324 -2.54 -13.67 -3.10
CA ALA A 324 -2.51 -14.04 -4.51
C ALA A 324 -3.93 -14.14 -5.12
N PRO A 325 -4.06 -14.01 -6.44
CA PRO A 325 -5.32 -14.22 -7.13
C PRO A 325 -5.98 -15.55 -6.74
N SER A 326 -7.25 -15.48 -6.35
CA SER A 326 -8.06 -16.60 -5.85
C SER A 326 -9.48 -16.55 -6.42
N LYS A 327 -10.34 -17.50 -6.02
CA LYS A 327 -11.76 -17.47 -6.40
C LYS A 327 -12.53 -16.34 -5.72
N GLU A 328 -12.12 -15.97 -4.51
CA GLU A 328 -12.71 -14.87 -3.74
C GLU A 328 -12.18 -13.53 -4.26
N HIS A 329 -10.88 -13.44 -4.53
CA HIS A 329 -10.20 -12.27 -5.04
C HIS A 329 -9.55 -12.58 -6.39
N LEU A 330 -10.27 -12.33 -7.50
CA LEU A 330 -9.83 -12.68 -8.86
C LEU A 330 -8.47 -12.10 -9.24
N MET A 331 -8.13 -10.94 -8.70
CA MET A 331 -6.84 -10.26 -8.91
C MET A 331 -6.04 -10.13 -7.60
N GLY A 332 -6.40 -10.92 -6.57
CA GLY A 332 -5.76 -10.83 -5.26
C GLY A 332 -6.16 -9.59 -4.47
N THR A 333 -5.38 -9.30 -3.40
CA THR A 333 -5.56 -8.12 -2.55
C THR A 333 -4.37 -7.15 -2.65
N ASP A 334 -4.59 -5.91 -2.26
CA ASP A 334 -3.55 -4.87 -2.19
C ASP A 334 -2.84 -4.81 -0.83
N GLY A 335 -1.99 -3.80 -0.62
CA GLY A 335 -1.27 -3.57 0.64
C GLY A 335 -2.15 -3.21 1.83
N TYR A 336 -3.42 -2.87 1.61
CA TYR A 336 -4.41 -2.57 2.64
C TYR A 336 -5.37 -3.74 2.90
N GLY A 337 -5.22 -4.86 2.17
CA GLY A 337 -6.15 -5.98 2.24
C GLY A 337 -7.47 -5.73 1.50
N MET A 338 -7.51 -4.86 0.50
CA MET A 338 -8.67 -4.59 -0.33
C MET A 338 -8.63 -5.40 -1.63
N ASP A 339 -9.80 -5.75 -2.18
CA ASP A 339 -9.88 -6.48 -3.45
C ASP A 339 -9.29 -5.69 -4.62
N MET A 340 -8.28 -6.25 -5.26
CA MET A 340 -7.51 -5.58 -6.28
C MET A 340 -8.32 -5.28 -7.54
N LEU A 341 -9.21 -6.19 -7.96
CA LEU A 341 -10.05 -5.96 -9.13
C LEU A 341 -11.01 -4.78 -8.92
N THR A 342 -11.62 -4.70 -7.75
CA THR A 342 -12.48 -3.59 -7.35
C THR A 342 -11.71 -2.27 -7.37
N ARG A 343 -10.52 -2.26 -6.79
CA ARG A 343 -9.64 -1.06 -6.80
C ARG A 343 -9.22 -0.63 -8.19
N LEU A 344 -8.97 -1.57 -9.11
CA LEU A 344 -8.67 -1.25 -10.52
C LEU A 344 -9.85 -0.59 -11.23
N MET A 345 -11.08 -1.05 -10.96
CA MET A 345 -12.30 -0.46 -11.54
C MET A 345 -12.54 0.96 -11.01
N TYR A 346 -12.55 1.14 -9.68
CA TYR A 346 -12.74 2.46 -9.07
C TYR A 346 -11.56 3.40 -9.36
N GLY A 347 -10.33 2.88 -9.38
CA GLY A 347 -9.14 3.65 -9.75
C GLY A 347 -9.21 4.19 -11.17
N GLY A 348 -9.70 3.39 -12.11
CA GLY A 348 -9.95 3.84 -13.46
C GLY A 348 -11.01 4.94 -13.55
N ARG A 349 -12.09 4.83 -12.76
CA ARG A 349 -13.11 5.87 -12.66
C ARG A 349 -12.52 7.21 -12.22
N VAL A 350 -11.68 7.20 -11.18
CA VAL A 350 -11.04 8.41 -10.66
C VAL A 350 -10.05 8.99 -11.68
N SER A 351 -9.14 8.17 -12.24
CA SER A 351 -8.14 8.64 -13.22
C SER A 351 -8.79 9.22 -14.48
N LEU A 352 -9.85 8.57 -15.01
CA LEU A 352 -10.59 9.09 -16.16
C LEU A 352 -11.34 10.39 -15.83
N MET A 353 -12.01 10.47 -14.65
CA MET A 353 -12.71 11.69 -14.24
C MET A 353 -11.74 12.87 -14.11
N ILE A 354 -10.58 12.66 -13.48
CA ILE A 354 -9.56 13.71 -13.36
C ILE A 354 -9.15 14.18 -14.77
N GLY A 355 -8.82 13.26 -15.66
CA GLY A 355 -8.44 13.58 -17.03
C GLY A 355 -9.47 14.45 -17.73
N PHE A 356 -10.75 14.07 -17.69
CA PHE A 356 -11.83 14.82 -18.34
C PHE A 356 -12.06 16.21 -17.73
N ILE A 357 -12.11 16.31 -16.40
CA ILE A 357 -12.37 17.59 -15.72
C ILE A 357 -11.22 18.56 -15.99
N VAL A 358 -9.97 18.11 -15.93
CA VAL A 358 -8.78 18.92 -16.21
C VAL A 358 -8.84 19.46 -17.65
N ILE A 359 -9.08 18.61 -18.66
CA ILE A 359 -9.18 19.04 -20.06
C ILE A 359 -10.33 20.01 -20.29
N VAL A 360 -11.45 19.85 -19.60
CA VAL A 360 -12.57 20.81 -19.68
C VAL A 360 -12.13 22.18 -19.14
N ILE A 361 -11.47 22.21 -17.98
CA ILE A 361 -10.96 23.45 -17.39
C ILE A 361 -9.95 24.13 -18.33
N GLU A 362 -8.96 23.38 -18.82
CA GLU A 362 -7.95 23.88 -19.77
C GLU A 362 -8.60 24.46 -21.02
N THR A 363 -9.58 23.72 -21.57
CA THR A 363 -10.29 24.11 -22.81
C THR A 363 -11.11 25.37 -22.61
N VAL A 364 -11.89 25.46 -21.53
CA VAL A 364 -12.73 26.63 -21.26
C VAL A 364 -11.87 27.88 -21.10
N ILE A 365 -10.83 27.83 -20.27
CA ILE A 365 -9.91 28.95 -20.05
C ILE A 365 -9.17 29.30 -21.34
N GLY A 366 -8.62 28.29 -22.03
CA GLY A 366 -7.86 28.45 -23.25
C GLY A 366 -8.68 29.06 -24.41
N VAL A 367 -9.94 28.60 -24.58
CA VAL A 367 -10.85 29.15 -25.60
C VAL A 367 -11.21 30.61 -25.30
N ILE A 368 -11.49 30.96 -24.05
CA ILE A 368 -11.82 32.33 -23.67
C ILE A 368 -10.65 33.26 -23.97
N PHE A 369 -9.48 32.99 -23.40
CA PHE A 369 -8.32 33.89 -23.54
C PHE A 369 -7.73 33.85 -24.95
N GLY A 370 -7.62 32.65 -25.56
CA GLY A 370 -7.16 32.52 -26.93
C GLY A 370 -8.12 33.16 -27.95
N GLY A 371 -9.44 33.02 -27.68
CA GLY A 371 -10.49 33.66 -28.47
C GLY A 371 -10.43 35.18 -28.45
N ILE A 372 -10.30 35.76 -27.28
CA ILE A 372 -10.17 37.20 -27.08
C ILE A 372 -8.87 37.73 -27.73
N ALA A 373 -7.75 37.06 -27.48
CA ALA A 373 -6.45 37.46 -28.05
C ALA A 373 -6.47 37.43 -29.58
N GLY A 374 -6.94 36.33 -30.17
CA GLY A 374 -7.02 36.15 -31.63
C GLY A 374 -7.98 37.10 -32.31
N TYR A 375 -9.12 37.40 -31.67
CA TYR A 375 -10.14 38.30 -32.27
C TYR A 375 -9.71 39.78 -32.22
N PHE A 376 -9.33 40.31 -31.04
CA PHE A 376 -9.03 41.71 -30.89
C PHE A 376 -7.66 42.09 -31.45
N GLY A 377 -6.67 41.20 -31.35
CA GLY A 377 -5.31 41.46 -31.79
C GLY A 377 -4.62 42.59 -31.03
N GLY A 378 -3.56 43.19 -31.62
CA GLY A 378 -2.88 44.36 -31.12
C GLY A 378 -2.43 44.29 -29.65
N TRP A 379 -2.81 45.27 -28.84
CA TRP A 379 -2.42 45.34 -27.44
C TRP A 379 -3.03 44.23 -26.58
N VAL A 380 -4.29 43.87 -26.83
CA VAL A 380 -4.99 42.80 -26.09
C VAL A 380 -4.30 41.45 -26.32
N ASP A 381 -3.98 41.17 -27.58
CA ASP A 381 -3.23 39.96 -27.94
C ASP A 381 -1.86 39.90 -27.24
N ASN A 382 -1.12 41.01 -27.32
CA ASN A 382 0.19 41.09 -26.70
C ASN A 382 0.13 40.89 -25.17
N LEU A 383 -0.86 41.48 -24.49
CA LEU A 383 -1.03 41.33 -23.05
C LEU A 383 -1.32 39.85 -22.67
N ILE A 384 -2.32 39.24 -23.34
CA ILE A 384 -2.71 37.85 -23.05
C ILE A 384 -1.56 36.90 -23.37
N MET A 385 -0.85 37.10 -24.49
CA MET A 385 0.28 36.25 -24.84
C MET A 385 1.46 36.43 -23.86
N ARG A 386 1.68 37.58 -23.26
CA ARG A 386 2.66 37.72 -22.17
C ARG A 386 2.28 36.88 -20.95
N VAL A 387 1.00 36.87 -20.59
CA VAL A 387 0.53 35.97 -19.51
C VAL A 387 0.75 34.51 -19.90
N VAL A 388 0.39 34.10 -21.10
CA VAL A 388 0.63 32.75 -21.62
C VAL A 388 2.13 32.41 -21.58
N ASP A 389 3.02 33.34 -21.98
CA ASP A 389 4.47 33.15 -21.94
C ASP A 389 4.99 32.94 -20.52
N ILE A 390 4.43 33.67 -19.53
CA ILE A 390 4.76 33.47 -18.10
C ILE A 390 4.40 32.04 -17.68
N PHE A 391 3.20 31.55 -18.02
CA PHE A 391 2.79 30.18 -17.69
C PHE A 391 3.72 29.13 -18.32
N TYR A 392 4.23 29.36 -19.53
CA TYR A 392 5.21 28.46 -20.16
C TYR A 392 6.58 28.49 -19.50
N CYS A 393 6.99 29.62 -18.91
CA CYS A 393 8.26 29.73 -18.21
C CYS A 393 8.24 29.09 -16.83
N ILE A 394 7.05 28.89 -16.26
CA ILE A 394 6.88 28.28 -14.95
C ILE A 394 7.04 26.76 -15.07
N PRO A 395 8.00 26.13 -14.37
CA PRO A 395 8.11 24.68 -14.36
C PRO A 395 6.94 24.08 -13.59
N SER A 396 6.00 23.45 -14.31
CA SER A 396 4.74 22.95 -13.73
C SER A 396 4.97 21.88 -12.66
N MET A 397 5.87 20.91 -12.87
CA MET A 397 6.14 19.84 -11.93
C MET A 397 6.60 20.32 -10.55
N PRO A 398 7.61 21.21 -10.39
CA PRO A 398 7.97 21.76 -9.09
C PRO A 398 6.81 22.45 -8.37
N ILE A 399 5.96 23.20 -9.08
CA ILE A 399 4.81 23.85 -8.46
C ILE A 399 3.82 22.84 -7.93
N ILE A 400 3.50 21.82 -8.71
CA ILE A 400 2.55 20.77 -8.31
C ILE A 400 3.10 20.01 -7.09
N ILE A 401 4.41 19.72 -7.06
CA ILE A 401 5.08 19.07 -5.93
C ILE A 401 4.96 19.94 -4.67
N ILE A 402 5.25 21.23 -4.75
CA ILE A 402 5.15 22.15 -3.62
C ILE A 402 3.70 22.23 -3.09
N LEU A 403 2.72 22.35 -4.01
CA LEU A 403 1.32 22.42 -3.63
C LEU A 403 0.83 21.08 -3.06
N GLY A 404 1.29 19.94 -3.60
CA GLY A 404 1.04 18.62 -3.07
C GLY A 404 1.55 18.47 -1.65
N ALA A 405 2.81 18.85 -1.41
CA ALA A 405 3.42 18.82 -0.08
C ALA A 405 2.71 19.78 0.90
N ALA A 406 2.26 20.96 0.43
CA ALA A 406 1.48 21.88 1.26
C ALA A 406 0.12 21.29 1.66
N MET A 407 -0.54 20.55 0.76
CA MET A 407 -1.79 19.84 1.08
C MET A 407 -1.55 18.72 2.10
N ASP A 408 -0.42 18.01 2.02
CA ASP A 408 -0.02 17.01 3.02
C ASP A 408 0.23 17.65 4.38
N ALA A 409 0.95 18.75 4.44
CA ALA A 409 1.23 19.47 5.68
C ALA A 409 -0.05 19.99 6.37
N GLN A 410 -1.08 20.33 5.58
CA GLN A 410 -2.38 20.77 6.08
C GLN A 410 -3.36 19.63 6.33
N ARG A 411 -2.97 18.37 6.10
CA ARG A 411 -3.82 17.18 6.22
C ARG A 411 -5.14 17.32 5.46
N VAL A 412 -5.06 17.81 4.22
CA VAL A 412 -6.25 18.01 3.38
C VAL A 412 -6.89 16.66 3.08
N ASP A 413 -8.20 16.57 3.34
CA ASP A 413 -9.00 15.37 3.05
C ASP A 413 -8.84 14.88 1.61
N GLY A 414 -8.86 13.55 1.39
CA GLY A 414 -8.61 12.92 0.11
C GLY A 414 -9.54 13.41 -1.03
N TRP A 415 -10.82 13.66 -0.73
CA TRP A 415 -11.77 14.19 -1.68
C TRP A 415 -11.43 15.63 -2.10
N LEU A 416 -11.17 16.49 -1.13
CA LEU A 416 -10.84 17.89 -1.38
C LEU A 416 -9.48 18.02 -2.11
N ARG A 417 -8.52 17.16 -1.75
CA ARG A 417 -7.24 17.04 -2.44
C ARG A 417 -7.40 16.70 -3.93
N MET A 418 -8.28 15.77 -4.25
CA MET A 418 -8.57 15.40 -5.64
C MET A 418 -9.13 16.61 -6.42
N ILE A 419 -10.02 17.38 -5.82
CA ILE A 419 -10.57 18.62 -6.44
C ILE A 419 -9.45 19.64 -6.66
N TYR A 420 -8.60 19.91 -5.67
CA TYR A 420 -7.50 20.84 -5.81
C TYR A 420 -6.51 20.39 -6.89
N LEU A 421 -6.21 19.12 -6.98
CA LEU A 421 -5.34 18.57 -8.02
C LEU A 421 -5.93 18.83 -9.42
N MET A 422 -7.23 18.59 -9.63
CA MET A 422 -7.89 18.90 -10.90
C MET A 422 -7.83 20.38 -11.25
N LEU A 423 -8.06 21.26 -10.27
CA LEU A 423 -7.99 22.72 -10.47
C LEU A 423 -6.57 23.19 -10.80
N ILE A 424 -5.57 22.69 -10.07
CA ILE A 424 -4.16 23.06 -10.29
C ILE A 424 -3.70 22.60 -11.68
N LEU A 425 -3.96 21.35 -12.06
CA LEU A 425 -3.59 20.83 -13.37
C LEU A 425 -4.27 21.62 -14.49
N GLY A 426 -5.57 21.83 -14.38
CA GLY A 426 -6.34 22.57 -15.40
C GLY A 426 -5.90 24.03 -15.51
N PHE A 427 -5.58 24.68 -14.37
CA PHE A 427 -5.09 26.05 -14.37
C PHE A 427 -3.65 26.19 -14.89
N LEU A 428 -2.83 25.17 -14.82
CA LEU A 428 -1.48 25.21 -15.39
C LEU A 428 -1.46 24.86 -16.88
N GLY A 429 -2.39 24.03 -17.38
CA GLY A 429 -2.37 23.51 -18.75
C GLY A 429 -3.04 24.40 -19.81
N TRP A 430 -3.87 25.38 -19.42
CA TRP A 430 -4.69 26.19 -20.35
C TRP A 430 -3.89 26.95 -21.41
N ALA A 431 -2.65 27.33 -21.13
CA ALA A 431 -1.81 28.17 -21.99
C ALA A 431 -1.57 27.57 -23.37
N GLY A 432 -1.44 26.24 -23.46
CA GLY A 432 -1.30 25.49 -24.70
C GLY A 432 -2.52 25.63 -25.61
N ILE A 433 -3.71 25.47 -25.04
CA ILE A 433 -4.98 25.60 -25.75
C ILE A 433 -5.23 27.04 -26.16
N ALA A 434 -4.91 28.01 -25.29
CA ALA A 434 -5.03 29.44 -25.63
C ALA A 434 -4.21 29.83 -26.87
N ARG A 435 -2.96 29.36 -26.94
CA ARG A 435 -2.08 29.64 -28.10
C ARG A 435 -2.60 29.02 -29.38
N LEU A 436 -3.12 27.77 -29.31
CA LEU A 436 -3.73 27.09 -30.42
C LEU A 436 -4.96 27.83 -30.93
N VAL A 437 -5.90 28.16 -30.04
CA VAL A 437 -7.15 28.86 -30.37
C VAL A 437 -6.87 30.23 -30.96
N ARG A 438 -5.96 31.00 -30.37
CA ARG A 438 -5.51 32.28 -30.89
C ARG A 438 -5.01 32.15 -32.33
N GLY A 439 -4.15 31.17 -32.62
CA GLY A 439 -3.60 30.95 -33.96
C GLY A 439 -4.69 30.64 -34.98
N GLN A 440 -5.68 29.81 -34.63
CA GLN A 440 -6.80 29.48 -35.48
C GLN A 440 -7.70 30.71 -35.72
N ILE A 441 -8.04 31.46 -34.68
CA ILE A 441 -8.91 32.62 -34.78
C ILE A 441 -8.28 33.75 -35.60
N LEU A 442 -6.97 33.99 -35.48
CA LEU A 442 -6.26 34.95 -36.31
C LEU A 442 -6.41 34.61 -37.80
N SER A 443 -6.26 33.34 -38.17
CA SER A 443 -6.43 32.89 -39.57
C SER A 443 -7.89 33.00 -40.04
N LEU A 444 -8.84 32.64 -39.17
CA LEU A 444 -10.27 32.67 -39.51
C LEU A 444 -10.80 34.11 -39.59
N ARG A 445 -10.26 35.05 -38.82
CA ARG A 445 -10.68 36.44 -38.82
C ARG A 445 -10.44 37.15 -40.16
N GLU A 446 -9.39 36.75 -40.87
CA GLU A 446 -9.03 37.32 -42.17
C GLU A 446 -9.85 36.71 -43.34
N GLN A 447 -10.74 35.78 -43.07
CA GLN A 447 -11.60 35.13 -44.09
C GLN A 447 -12.77 36.05 -44.54
N GLU A 448 -13.18 35.91 -45.81
CA GLU A 448 -14.24 36.73 -46.43
C GLU A 448 -15.56 36.69 -45.65
N PHE A 449 -15.94 35.51 -45.10
CA PHE A 449 -17.18 35.39 -44.34
C PHE A 449 -17.17 36.27 -43.07
N MET A 450 -16.02 36.52 -42.47
CA MET A 450 -15.91 37.39 -41.30
C MET A 450 -16.10 38.85 -41.68
N THR A 451 -15.52 39.31 -42.79
CA THR A 451 -15.74 40.62 -43.35
C THR A 451 -17.23 40.86 -43.67
N ALA A 452 -17.91 39.84 -44.24
CA ALA A 452 -19.35 39.88 -44.48
C ALA A 452 -20.16 40.03 -43.17
N THR A 453 -19.82 39.28 -42.11
CA THR A 453 -20.50 39.39 -40.80
C THR A 453 -20.29 40.79 -40.16
N GLU A 454 -19.18 41.41 -40.42
CA GLU A 454 -18.88 42.78 -39.97
C GLU A 454 -19.70 43.80 -40.73
N ALA A 455 -19.73 43.70 -42.04
CA ALA A 455 -20.55 44.56 -42.89
C ALA A 455 -22.05 44.47 -42.57
N CYS A 456 -22.53 43.29 -42.15
CA CYS A 456 -23.91 43.08 -41.70
C CYS A 456 -24.18 43.57 -40.26
N GLY A 457 -23.21 44.19 -39.59
CA GLY A 457 -23.37 44.76 -38.23
C GLY A 457 -23.58 43.69 -37.11
N ILE A 458 -23.15 42.44 -37.30
CA ILE A 458 -23.25 41.39 -36.29
C ILE A 458 -22.37 41.76 -35.09
N SER A 459 -22.93 41.68 -33.88
CA SER A 459 -22.20 42.00 -32.65
C SER A 459 -20.94 41.11 -32.46
N VAL A 460 -19.88 41.67 -31.83
CA VAL A 460 -18.60 41.01 -31.61
C VAL A 460 -18.76 39.65 -30.91
N SER A 461 -19.54 39.60 -29.82
CA SER A 461 -19.80 38.37 -29.09
C SER A 461 -20.40 37.28 -30.02
N ARG A 462 -21.37 37.67 -30.88
CA ARG A 462 -21.98 36.72 -31.80
C ARG A 462 -21.01 36.27 -32.90
N ARG A 463 -20.11 37.15 -33.36
CA ARG A 463 -19.04 36.79 -34.32
C ARG A 463 -18.10 35.78 -33.71
N ILE A 464 -17.65 35.96 -32.46
CA ILE A 464 -16.77 35.04 -31.78
C ILE A 464 -17.47 33.70 -31.53
N PHE A 465 -18.58 33.70 -30.77
CA PHE A 465 -19.19 32.44 -30.29
C PHE A 465 -19.95 31.67 -31.33
N LYS A 466 -20.56 32.35 -32.33
CA LYS A 466 -21.40 31.68 -33.33
C LYS A 466 -20.71 31.43 -34.66
N HIS A 467 -19.65 32.19 -34.97
CA HIS A 467 -18.97 32.10 -36.26
C HIS A 467 -17.52 31.61 -36.15
N LEU A 468 -16.72 32.09 -35.20
CA LEU A 468 -15.33 31.71 -35.10
C LEU A 468 -15.13 30.42 -34.29
N ILE A 469 -15.61 30.34 -33.06
CA ILE A 469 -15.40 29.18 -32.18
C ILE A 469 -15.88 27.87 -32.84
N PRO A 470 -17.08 27.77 -33.49
CA PRO A 470 -17.51 26.54 -34.13
C PRO A 470 -16.53 26.03 -35.20
N ASN A 471 -15.82 26.92 -35.88
CA ASN A 471 -14.81 26.53 -36.86
C ASN A 471 -13.48 26.08 -36.22
N VAL A 472 -13.23 26.44 -34.96
CA VAL A 472 -12.06 25.98 -34.17
C VAL A 472 -12.31 24.63 -33.47
N ILE A 473 -13.62 24.29 -33.20
CA ILE A 473 -14.02 23.06 -32.50
C ILE A 473 -13.36 21.78 -33.05
N PRO A 474 -13.32 21.54 -34.39
CA PRO A 474 -12.70 20.33 -34.93
C PRO A 474 -11.24 20.14 -34.45
N GLN A 475 -10.45 21.20 -34.51
CA GLN A 475 -9.08 21.16 -34.07
C GLN A 475 -8.94 21.06 -32.52
N LEU A 476 -9.88 21.68 -31.78
CA LEU A 476 -9.95 21.54 -30.33
C LEU A 476 -10.23 20.11 -29.90
N ILE A 477 -11.22 19.45 -30.50
CA ILE A 477 -11.58 18.06 -30.18
C ILE A 477 -10.36 17.14 -30.33
N VAL A 478 -9.60 17.28 -31.43
CA VAL A 478 -8.38 16.50 -31.66
C VAL A 478 -7.35 16.74 -30.55
N ASN A 479 -7.06 18.02 -30.26
CA ASN A 479 -6.07 18.36 -29.23
C ASN A 479 -6.51 17.92 -27.84
N CYS A 480 -7.79 18.10 -27.48
CA CYS A 480 -8.34 17.66 -26.20
C CYS A 480 -8.28 16.13 -26.05
N THR A 481 -8.60 15.37 -27.11
CA THR A 481 -8.54 13.92 -27.06
C THR A 481 -7.11 13.42 -26.83
N MET A 482 -6.11 13.99 -27.51
CA MET A 482 -4.70 13.65 -27.28
C MET A 482 -4.21 14.17 -25.91
N GLY A 483 -4.70 15.35 -25.49
CA GLY A 483 -4.39 15.95 -24.20
C GLY A 483 -4.84 15.09 -23.01
N LEU A 484 -5.98 14.38 -23.13
CA LEU A 484 -6.47 13.47 -22.10
C LEU A 484 -5.41 12.44 -21.68
N GLY A 485 -4.74 11.82 -22.66
CA GLY A 485 -3.67 10.86 -22.36
C GLY A 485 -2.53 11.48 -21.56
N SER A 486 -2.13 12.71 -21.92
CA SER A 486 -1.07 13.44 -21.21
C SER A 486 -1.46 13.81 -19.78
N VAL A 487 -2.69 14.26 -19.56
CA VAL A 487 -3.21 14.60 -18.23
C VAL A 487 -3.26 13.36 -17.33
N ILE A 488 -3.74 12.22 -17.86
CA ILE A 488 -3.81 10.95 -17.12
C ILE A 488 -2.41 10.47 -16.73
N ILE A 489 -1.41 10.59 -17.61
CA ILE A 489 -0.01 10.27 -17.26
C ILE A 489 0.50 11.21 -16.18
N THR A 490 0.19 12.50 -16.26
CA THR A 490 0.63 13.49 -15.26
C THR A 490 0.01 13.19 -13.90
N GLU A 491 -1.30 12.88 -13.83
CA GLU A 491 -1.97 12.44 -12.61
C GLU A 491 -1.31 11.18 -12.05
N ALA A 492 -1.12 10.17 -12.89
CA ALA A 492 -0.50 8.92 -12.48
C ALA A 492 0.92 9.12 -11.94
N THR A 493 1.72 10.00 -12.56
CA THR A 493 3.06 10.35 -12.09
C THR A 493 3.02 11.01 -10.71
N LEU A 494 2.09 11.95 -10.50
CA LEU A 494 1.92 12.62 -9.20
C LEU A 494 1.45 11.66 -8.13
N SER A 495 0.49 10.79 -8.45
CA SER A 495 0.01 9.76 -7.55
C SER A 495 1.10 8.74 -7.21
N PHE A 496 1.92 8.34 -8.18
CA PHE A 496 3.11 7.50 -7.98
C PHE A 496 4.12 8.12 -7.01
N LEU A 497 4.31 9.44 -7.08
CA LEU A 497 5.18 10.19 -6.14
C LEU A 497 4.50 10.46 -4.78
N GLY A 498 3.30 9.92 -4.54
CA GLY A 498 2.55 10.13 -3.30
C GLY A 498 1.88 11.50 -3.19
N LEU A 499 1.95 12.33 -4.23
CA LEU A 499 1.41 13.69 -4.24
C LEU A 499 0.03 13.82 -4.89
N GLY A 500 -0.47 12.75 -5.48
CA GLY A 500 -1.76 12.67 -6.17
C GLY A 500 -2.92 12.29 -5.25
N VAL A 501 -3.74 11.38 -5.77
CA VAL A 501 -4.91 10.83 -5.06
C VAL A 501 -4.46 10.03 -3.85
N LYS A 502 -5.09 10.30 -2.69
CA LYS A 502 -4.81 9.61 -1.41
C LYS A 502 -5.91 8.64 -1.05
N PHE A 503 -5.56 7.68 -0.21
CA PHE A 503 -6.50 6.79 0.46
C PHE A 503 -7.68 7.59 1.08
N PRO A 504 -8.94 7.08 1.05
CA PRO A 504 -9.35 5.76 0.57
C PRO A 504 -9.52 5.63 -0.95
N PHE A 505 -9.43 6.74 -1.70
CA PHE A 505 -9.67 6.74 -3.14
C PHE A 505 -8.54 6.02 -3.88
N ALA A 506 -8.93 5.16 -4.81
CA ALA A 506 -8.00 4.53 -5.72
C ALA A 506 -7.84 5.38 -7.00
N SER A 507 -6.63 5.43 -7.55
CA SER A 507 -6.34 5.79 -8.93
C SER A 507 -5.34 4.77 -9.50
N TRP A 508 -5.26 4.62 -10.82
CA TRP A 508 -4.24 3.70 -11.36
C TRP A 508 -2.82 4.13 -10.97
N GLY A 509 -2.59 5.44 -10.82
CA GLY A 509 -1.30 5.97 -10.40
C GLY A 509 -0.93 5.59 -8.96
N ASN A 510 -1.85 5.73 -8.01
CA ASN A 510 -1.55 5.38 -6.61
C ASN A 510 -1.45 3.86 -6.40
N ILE A 511 -2.19 3.05 -7.18
CA ILE A 511 -2.03 1.59 -7.17
C ILE A 511 -0.62 1.21 -7.64
N ILE A 512 -0.12 1.84 -8.71
CA ILE A 512 1.23 1.59 -9.20
C ILE A 512 2.28 2.05 -8.18
N SER A 513 2.00 3.05 -7.33
CA SER A 513 2.97 3.56 -6.36
C SER A 513 3.46 2.52 -5.34
N ASP A 514 2.72 1.45 -5.13
CA ASP A 514 3.13 0.33 -4.25
C ASP A 514 4.45 -0.32 -4.70
N VAL A 515 4.86 -0.18 -5.97
CA VAL A 515 6.16 -0.66 -6.47
C VAL A 515 7.37 0.10 -5.91
N ASN A 516 7.17 1.24 -5.26
CA ASN A 516 8.23 1.93 -4.53
C ASN A 516 8.82 1.03 -3.43
N ASN A 517 8.04 0.06 -2.94
CA ASN A 517 8.54 -1.04 -2.14
C ASN A 517 9.09 -2.15 -3.06
N THR A 518 10.40 -2.38 -3.02
CA THR A 518 11.09 -3.40 -3.83
C THR A 518 10.52 -4.81 -3.61
N HIS A 519 10.05 -5.12 -2.41
CA HIS A 519 9.43 -6.40 -2.10
C HIS A 519 8.12 -6.58 -2.87
N VAL A 520 7.29 -5.54 -2.98
CA VAL A 520 6.05 -5.54 -3.75
C VAL A 520 6.35 -5.70 -5.24
N LEU A 521 7.32 -4.94 -5.75
CA LEU A 521 7.72 -5.00 -7.16
C LEU A 521 8.12 -6.41 -7.60
N THR A 522 8.86 -7.14 -6.76
CA THR A 522 9.43 -8.44 -7.11
C THR A 522 8.47 -9.61 -6.87
N ASN A 523 7.61 -9.53 -5.84
CA ASN A 523 6.82 -10.68 -5.41
C ASN A 523 5.33 -10.60 -5.77
N TYR A 524 4.76 -9.40 -5.96
CA TYR A 524 3.31 -9.21 -6.10
C TYR A 524 2.95 -8.52 -7.42
N TRP A 525 3.23 -9.20 -8.56
CA TRP A 525 2.97 -8.69 -9.92
C TRP A 525 1.50 -8.29 -10.15
N TRP A 526 0.56 -8.94 -9.50
CA TRP A 526 -0.88 -8.68 -9.64
C TRP A 526 -1.32 -7.33 -9.07
N VAL A 527 -0.52 -6.70 -8.21
CA VAL A 527 -0.79 -5.38 -7.65
C VAL A 527 -0.56 -4.30 -8.70
N TRP A 528 0.57 -4.32 -9.43
CA TRP A 528 0.99 -3.21 -10.26
C TRP A 528 0.89 -3.44 -11.77
N ILE A 529 1.15 -4.67 -12.27
CA ILE A 529 1.09 -4.94 -13.72
C ILE A 529 -0.29 -4.63 -14.30
N PRO A 530 -1.42 -5.08 -13.72
CA PRO A 530 -2.73 -4.77 -14.28
C PRO A 530 -3.02 -3.26 -14.32
N ALA A 531 -2.69 -2.51 -13.27
CA ALA A 531 -2.87 -1.06 -13.24
C ALA A 531 -2.02 -0.36 -14.30
N GLY A 532 -0.74 -0.75 -14.45
CA GLY A 532 0.15 -0.25 -15.49
C GLY A 532 -0.36 -0.55 -16.90
N LEU A 533 -0.87 -1.76 -17.13
CA LEU A 533 -1.45 -2.15 -18.42
C LEU A 533 -2.71 -1.34 -18.76
N LEU A 534 -3.63 -1.16 -17.80
CA LEU A 534 -4.83 -0.36 -17.99
C LEU A 534 -4.48 1.10 -18.29
N LEU A 535 -3.51 1.67 -17.59
CA LEU A 535 -2.99 3.02 -17.85
C LEU A 535 -2.42 3.13 -19.26
N LEU A 536 -1.53 2.21 -19.64
CA LEU A 536 -0.91 2.17 -20.97
C LEU A 536 -1.95 2.06 -22.08
N LEU A 537 -2.90 1.13 -21.95
CA LEU A 537 -3.96 0.92 -22.95
C LEU A 537 -4.87 2.14 -23.06
N THR A 538 -5.18 2.82 -21.96
CA THR A 538 -6.01 4.03 -21.95
C THR A 538 -5.33 5.18 -22.70
N VAL A 539 -4.05 5.43 -22.43
CA VAL A 539 -3.27 6.48 -23.10
C VAL A 539 -3.11 6.18 -24.58
N LEU A 540 -2.78 4.94 -24.92
CA LEU A 540 -2.68 4.49 -26.32
C LEU A 540 -4.01 4.67 -27.04
N ALA A 541 -5.11 4.32 -26.41
CA ALA A 541 -6.45 4.42 -26.99
C ALA A 541 -6.86 5.87 -27.24
N PHE A 542 -6.57 6.80 -26.32
CA PHE A 542 -6.81 8.23 -26.55
C PHE A 542 -5.97 8.78 -27.70
N ASN A 543 -4.70 8.38 -27.83
CA ASN A 543 -3.85 8.79 -28.94
C ASN A 543 -4.36 8.24 -30.28
N LEU A 544 -4.71 6.95 -30.36
CA LEU A 544 -5.27 6.34 -31.58
C LEU A 544 -6.60 6.97 -31.99
N ALA A 545 -7.47 7.26 -31.02
CA ALA A 545 -8.74 7.94 -31.27
C ALA A 545 -8.53 9.40 -31.72
N GLY A 546 -7.58 10.11 -31.09
CA GLY A 546 -7.19 11.48 -31.44
C GLY A 546 -6.63 11.59 -32.85
N ASP A 547 -5.71 10.71 -33.24
CA ASP A 547 -5.16 10.64 -34.59
C ASP A 547 -6.26 10.30 -35.61
N GLY A 548 -7.15 9.35 -35.30
CA GLY A 548 -8.29 9.04 -36.13
C GLY A 548 -9.28 10.20 -36.32
N LEU A 549 -9.51 10.98 -35.26
CA LEU A 549 -10.31 12.22 -35.35
C LEU A 549 -9.61 13.26 -36.20
N ARG A 550 -8.31 13.44 -36.05
CA ARG A 550 -7.50 14.35 -36.85
C ARG A 550 -7.64 14.03 -38.34
N ASP A 551 -7.45 12.75 -38.71
CA ASP A 551 -7.59 12.28 -40.10
C ASP A 551 -9.03 12.49 -40.65
N ALA A 552 -10.04 12.26 -39.79
CA ALA A 552 -11.43 12.41 -40.17
C ALA A 552 -11.84 13.89 -40.42
N PHE A 553 -11.25 14.83 -39.69
CA PHE A 553 -11.48 16.27 -39.86
C PHE A 553 -10.62 16.89 -40.97
N ASP A 554 -9.54 16.24 -41.46
CA ASP A 554 -8.70 16.80 -42.53
C ASP A 554 -9.48 16.80 -43.89
N PRO A 555 -9.76 17.99 -44.48
CA PRO A 555 -10.46 18.07 -45.76
C PRO A 555 -9.61 17.60 -46.96
N LYS A 556 -8.27 17.55 -46.81
CA LYS A 556 -7.33 17.19 -47.89
C LYS A 556 -7.23 15.68 -48.11
N MET A 557 -7.64 14.87 -47.16
CA MET A 557 -7.68 13.42 -47.31
C MET A 557 -8.82 12.99 -48.25
N LYS A 558 -8.64 13.21 -49.54
CA LYS A 558 -9.47 12.61 -50.59
C LYS A 558 -9.07 11.16 -50.78
N ARG A 559 -9.67 10.24 -50.04
CA ARG A 559 -9.74 8.82 -50.45
C ARG A 559 -11.04 8.18 -49.98
#